data_bd80274f8bcd7317245cec90e51f7c67
#
_entry.id   bd80274f8bcd7317245cec90e51f7c67
#
_cell.length_a   1.000
_cell.length_b   1.000
_cell.length_c   1.000
_cell.angle_alpha   90.00
_cell.angle_beta   90.00
_cell.angle_gamma   90.00
#
_symmetry.space_group_name_H-M   'P 1'
#
loop_
_entity.id
_entity.type
_entity.pdbx_description
1 polymer ?
#
loop_
_entity_poly.entity_id
_entity_poly.type
_entity_poly.pdbx_seq_one_letter_code
_entity_poly.pdbx_strand_id
1 'polypeptide(L)'
;MYKKTISKSLGLLIALLVTIAIVIISYASYITYAANQRTISTLSEISHQNQTIFSLELGRDAKIIENAASYIEKLGYTSFDDILTFLKHSRIDDQQHLLGIVTPDGKLTDINGVEIDLSQSPNTKEALSSKETKFFCDSYNNFTFLVCTTPIRIDGENKFVIFSTYLTSRYADSISTPTFENEGYSYVIDSDGKRIVGSSHNGSFGLTFDNLFDEMSQASSKNDSAIQQMQADLKEGKSNGIIMLNGIEKYIYYTPLNINDWYILTVVPKNVVTKYTTQILICCYLFIVFCSIVFFYLLHTAIKAKATGQKQLEEMAYVDSLTGGMSYTKFVFEAEKILKNNPDENYALINLDINNFQYINDFFGDDEGDRALKFLWSAIYKRLEPKELCSRIFDDHFVALITYDTMKSL
;
A
#
# COMPACT_ATOMS: atom_id res chain seq x y z
N MET A 1 37.35 -25.76 15.82
CA MET A 1 36.57 -26.14 14.60
C MET A 1 35.05 -25.95 14.83
N TYR A 2 34.52 -26.35 15.93
CA TYR A 2 33.09 -26.40 16.26
C TYR A 2 32.34 -25.03 16.31
N LYS A 3 32.95 -23.98 16.91
CA LYS A 3 32.37 -22.59 16.95
C LYS A 3 32.12 -22.01 15.54
N LYS A 4 32.94 -22.40 14.56
CA LYS A 4 32.88 -21.92 13.19
C LYS A 4 31.69 -22.52 12.40
N THR A 5 31.26 -23.75 12.73
CA THR A 5 30.13 -24.43 12.08
C THR A 5 28.77 -23.90 12.58
N ILE A 6 28.66 -23.57 13.88
CA ILE A 6 27.46 -22.95 14.47
C ILE A 6 27.24 -21.55 13.89
N SER A 7 28.32 -20.76 13.77
CA SER A 7 28.28 -19.44 13.16
C SER A 7 27.81 -19.48 11.69
N LYS A 8 28.22 -20.49 10.91
CA LYS A 8 27.80 -20.65 9.51
C LYS A 8 26.32 -21.04 9.38
N SER A 9 25.80 -21.97 10.20
CA SER A 9 24.39 -22.35 10.15
C SER A 9 23.46 -21.21 10.60
N LEU A 10 23.84 -20.45 11.62
CA LEU A 10 23.12 -19.28 12.08
C LEU A 10 23.13 -18.19 11.00
N GLY A 11 24.27 -17.95 10.34
CA GLY A 11 24.39 -17.00 9.25
C GLY A 11 23.48 -17.35 8.05
N LEU A 12 23.40 -18.64 7.69
CA LEU A 12 22.50 -19.12 6.64
C LEU A 12 21.02 -18.90 6.99
N LEU A 13 20.63 -19.15 8.24
CA LEU A 13 19.26 -18.95 8.71
C LEU A 13 18.88 -17.48 8.74
N ILE A 14 19.78 -16.59 9.16
CA ILE A 14 19.57 -15.14 9.11
C ILE A 14 19.46 -14.68 7.64
N ALA A 15 20.33 -15.17 6.77
CA ALA A 15 20.26 -14.84 5.33
C ALA A 15 18.92 -15.26 4.72
N LEU A 16 18.38 -16.43 5.09
CA LEU A 16 17.07 -16.91 4.65
C LEU A 16 15.93 -15.97 5.12
N LEU A 17 15.96 -15.55 6.39
CA LEU A 17 14.97 -14.59 6.91
C LEU A 17 15.03 -13.24 6.18
N VAL A 18 16.22 -12.73 5.92
CA VAL A 18 16.42 -11.46 5.19
C VAL A 18 15.91 -11.60 3.75
N THR A 19 16.18 -12.71 3.07
CA THR A 19 15.66 -12.95 1.70
C THR A 19 14.13 -13.03 1.68
N ILE A 20 13.50 -13.69 2.64
CA ILE A 20 12.04 -13.74 2.76
C ILE A 20 11.48 -12.32 2.98
N ALA A 21 12.07 -11.53 3.87
CA ALA A 21 11.65 -10.15 4.13
C ALA A 21 11.75 -9.27 2.86
N ILE A 22 12.85 -9.38 2.10
CA ILE A 22 13.05 -8.65 0.84
C ILE A 22 11.97 -9.04 -0.18
N VAL A 23 11.68 -10.33 -0.33
CA VAL A 23 10.65 -10.82 -1.27
C VAL A 23 9.27 -10.25 -0.90
N ILE A 24 8.91 -10.26 0.40
CA ILE A 24 7.62 -9.74 0.85
C ILE A 24 7.52 -8.22 0.67
N ILE A 25 8.58 -7.46 0.97
CA ILE A 25 8.63 -6.00 0.74
C ILE A 25 8.49 -5.70 -0.76
N SER A 26 9.20 -6.43 -1.62
CA SER A 26 9.10 -6.28 -3.07
C SER A 26 7.70 -6.60 -3.58
N TYR A 27 7.08 -7.64 -3.06
CA TYR A 27 5.70 -8.02 -3.39
C TYR A 27 4.69 -6.96 -2.93
N ALA A 28 4.83 -6.43 -1.71
CA ALA A 28 4.01 -5.34 -1.19
C ALA A 28 4.10 -4.08 -2.06
N SER A 29 5.31 -3.71 -2.48
CA SER A 29 5.55 -2.58 -3.38
C SER A 29 4.90 -2.82 -4.75
N TYR A 30 5.01 -4.04 -5.28
CA TYR A 30 4.39 -4.43 -6.54
C TYR A 30 2.84 -4.35 -6.47
N ILE A 31 2.22 -4.87 -5.39
CA ILE A 31 0.77 -4.80 -5.19
C ILE A 31 0.31 -3.33 -5.14
N THR A 32 1.02 -2.47 -4.40
CA THR A 32 0.67 -1.05 -4.30
C THR A 32 0.76 -0.37 -5.67
N TYR A 33 1.83 -0.63 -6.42
CA TYR A 33 1.99 -0.11 -7.79
C TYR A 33 0.87 -0.60 -8.71
N ALA A 34 0.58 -1.90 -8.72
CA ALA A 34 -0.46 -2.49 -9.54
C ALA A 34 -1.87 -1.96 -9.20
N ALA A 35 -2.15 -1.76 -7.89
CA ALA A 35 -3.40 -1.16 -7.44
C ALA A 35 -3.55 0.28 -7.93
N ASN A 36 -2.50 1.09 -7.86
CA ASN A 36 -2.51 2.46 -8.38
C ASN A 36 -2.78 2.50 -9.88
N GLN A 37 -2.10 1.67 -10.66
CA GLN A 37 -2.29 1.59 -12.11
C GLN A 37 -3.71 1.15 -12.48
N ARG A 38 -4.23 0.14 -11.78
CA ARG A 38 -5.60 -0.32 -11.98
C ARG A 38 -6.62 0.77 -11.64
N THR A 39 -6.39 1.54 -10.58
CA THR A 39 -7.26 2.65 -10.20
C THR A 39 -7.31 3.71 -11.27
N ILE A 40 -6.16 4.16 -11.78
CA ILE A 40 -6.09 5.15 -12.85
C ILE A 40 -6.79 4.63 -14.11
N SER A 41 -6.58 3.36 -14.48
CA SER A 41 -7.27 2.75 -15.63
C SER A 41 -8.79 2.72 -15.44
N THR A 42 -9.27 2.35 -14.25
CA THR A 42 -10.71 2.35 -13.93
C THR A 42 -11.29 3.76 -13.94
N LEU A 43 -10.58 4.74 -13.39
CA LEU A 43 -10.99 6.14 -13.45
C LEU A 43 -11.04 6.67 -14.88
N SER A 44 -10.09 6.27 -15.74
CA SER A 44 -10.09 6.60 -17.16
C SER A 44 -11.36 6.09 -17.84
N GLU A 45 -11.72 4.83 -17.60
CA GLU A 45 -12.93 4.23 -18.18
C GLU A 45 -14.20 4.94 -17.72
N ILE A 46 -14.33 5.20 -16.40
CA ILE A 46 -15.47 5.92 -15.84
C ILE A 46 -15.52 7.35 -16.38
N SER A 47 -14.39 8.04 -16.49
CA SER A 47 -14.31 9.40 -17.03
C SER A 47 -14.80 9.46 -18.47
N HIS A 48 -14.41 8.48 -19.30
CA HIS A 48 -14.89 8.40 -20.67
C HIS A 48 -16.38 8.05 -20.78
N GLN A 49 -16.91 7.21 -19.88
CA GLN A 49 -18.35 6.95 -19.81
C GLN A 49 -19.12 8.23 -19.45
N ASN A 50 -18.68 8.95 -18.41
CA ASN A 50 -19.29 10.20 -17.99
C ASN A 50 -19.16 11.29 -19.06
N GLN A 51 -18.03 11.36 -19.79
CA GLN A 51 -17.85 12.22 -20.96
C GLN A 51 -18.93 11.93 -22.00
N THR A 52 -19.16 10.67 -22.31
CA THR A 52 -20.15 10.25 -23.30
C THR A 52 -21.56 10.63 -22.86
N ILE A 53 -21.93 10.35 -21.61
CA ILE A 53 -23.24 10.68 -21.05
C ILE A 53 -23.48 12.19 -21.09
N PHE A 54 -22.51 12.98 -20.59
CA PHE A 54 -22.61 14.43 -20.57
C PHE A 54 -22.74 15.03 -21.98
N SER A 55 -21.92 14.55 -22.93
CA SER A 55 -21.95 15.00 -24.31
C SER A 55 -23.28 14.65 -25.01
N LEU A 56 -23.85 13.47 -24.71
CA LEU A 56 -25.16 13.07 -25.23
C LEU A 56 -26.29 13.94 -24.69
N GLU A 57 -26.26 14.29 -23.40
CA GLU A 57 -27.27 15.17 -22.80
C GLU A 57 -27.20 16.59 -23.37
N LEU A 58 -25.97 17.17 -23.45
CA LEU A 58 -25.79 18.45 -24.10
C LEU A 58 -26.22 18.43 -25.57
N GLY A 59 -25.84 17.36 -26.29
CA GLY A 59 -26.23 17.20 -27.69
C GLY A 59 -27.75 17.07 -27.85
N ARG A 60 -28.45 16.42 -26.94
CA ARG A 60 -29.92 16.36 -26.92
C ARG A 60 -30.52 17.74 -26.71
N ASP A 61 -30.04 18.50 -25.73
CA ASP A 61 -30.56 19.82 -25.39
C ASP A 61 -30.28 20.82 -26.54
N ALA A 62 -29.08 20.77 -27.15
CA ALA A 62 -28.78 21.51 -28.38
C ALA A 62 -29.73 21.17 -29.52
N LYS A 63 -29.98 19.88 -29.74
CA LYS A 63 -30.83 19.41 -30.84
C LYS A 63 -32.29 19.89 -30.74
N ILE A 64 -32.78 20.02 -29.52
CA ILE A 64 -34.12 20.54 -29.24
C ILE A 64 -34.24 21.97 -29.75
N ILE A 65 -33.31 22.85 -29.39
CA ILE A 65 -33.39 24.27 -29.82
C ILE A 65 -32.97 24.47 -31.29
N GLU A 66 -32.04 23.63 -31.81
CA GLU A 66 -31.70 23.61 -33.26
C GLU A 66 -32.91 23.24 -34.12
N ASN A 67 -33.66 22.23 -33.69
CA ASN A 67 -34.89 21.86 -34.42
C ASN A 67 -35.91 23.01 -34.35
N ALA A 68 -36.06 23.66 -33.21
CA ALA A 68 -36.94 24.83 -33.09
C ALA A 68 -36.52 25.96 -34.02
N ALA A 69 -35.22 26.33 -34.08
CA ALA A 69 -34.69 27.31 -35.00
C ALA A 69 -34.97 26.93 -36.47
N SER A 70 -34.68 25.64 -36.82
CA SER A 70 -34.95 25.12 -38.19
C SER A 70 -36.44 25.16 -38.59
N TYR A 71 -37.35 24.90 -37.64
CA TYR A 71 -38.79 25.03 -37.91
C TYR A 71 -39.20 26.48 -38.11
N ILE A 72 -38.70 27.42 -37.29
CA ILE A 72 -38.94 28.86 -37.41
C ILE A 72 -38.49 29.35 -38.81
N GLU A 73 -37.29 28.98 -39.22
CA GLU A 73 -36.74 29.31 -40.55
C GLU A 73 -37.60 28.71 -41.70
N LYS A 74 -38.02 27.46 -41.60
CA LYS A 74 -38.84 26.79 -42.61
C LYS A 74 -40.26 27.30 -42.74
N LEU A 75 -40.85 27.74 -41.62
CA LEU A 75 -42.18 28.34 -41.58
C LEU A 75 -42.18 29.80 -42.04
N GLY A 76 -40.96 30.38 -42.23
CA GLY A 76 -40.81 31.75 -42.72
C GLY A 76 -41.20 32.82 -41.68
N TYR A 77 -41.10 32.51 -40.39
CA TYR A 77 -41.31 33.50 -39.33
C TYR A 77 -40.16 34.50 -39.33
N THR A 78 -40.50 35.78 -39.53
CA THR A 78 -39.52 36.89 -39.54
C THR A 78 -39.75 37.91 -38.49
N SER A 79 -40.96 37.91 -37.88
CA SER A 79 -41.33 38.82 -36.77
C SER A 79 -40.90 38.23 -35.44
N PHE A 80 -40.41 39.10 -34.55
CA PHE A 80 -40.08 38.73 -33.19
C PHE A 80 -41.27 38.11 -32.44
N ASP A 81 -42.48 38.72 -32.57
CA ASP A 81 -43.68 38.27 -31.88
C ASP A 81 -44.16 36.90 -32.34
N ASP A 82 -44.05 36.61 -33.66
CA ASP A 82 -44.39 35.29 -34.23
C ASP A 82 -43.46 34.20 -33.72
N ILE A 83 -42.16 34.50 -33.66
CA ILE A 83 -41.14 33.57 -33.17
C ILE A 83 -41.34 33.31 -31.65
N LEU A 84 -41.56 34.34 -30.87
CA LEU A 84 -41.80 34.21 -29.42
C LEU A 84 -43.08 33.41 -29.15
N THR A 85 -44.15 33.68 -29.92
CA THR A 85 -45.42 32.94 -29.85
C THR A 85 -45.23 31.45 -30.20
N PHE A 86 -44.45 31.17 -31.26
CA PHE A 86 -44.10 29.80 -31.62
C PHE A 86 -43.38 29.09 -30.50
N LEU A 87 -42.31 29.67 -29.91
CA LEU A 87 -41.57 29.07 -28.82
C LEU A 87 -42.46 28.81 -27.58
N LYS A 88 -43.37 29.73 -27.26
CA LYS A 88 -44.32 29.63 -26.17
C LYS A 88 -45.28 28.44 -26.30
N HIS A 89 -45.73 28.14 -27.51
CA HIS A 89 -46.72 27.10 -27.79
C HIS A 89 -46.08 25.75 -28.14
N SER A 90 -44.80 25.69 -28.49
CA SER A 90 -44.11 24.52 -28.98
C SER A 90 -43.77 23.47 -27.93
N ARG A 91 -43.95 23.78 -26.60
CA ARG A 91 -43.59 22.87 -25.46
C ARG A 91 -42.26 22.18 -25.71
N ILE A 92 -41.23 22.97 -26.01
CA ILE A 92 -39.96 22.46 -26.53
C ILE A 92 -39.29 21.55 -25.50
N ASP A 93 -39.32 21.88 -24.23
CA ASP A 93 -38.81 21.01 -23.14
C ASP A 93 -39.30 21.52 -21.78
N ASP A 94 -39.83 20.65 -20.93
CA ASP A 94 -40.27 20.98 -19.57
C ASP A 94 -39.07 21.12 -18.56
N GLN A 95 -37.86 20.82 -19.01
CA GLN A 95 -36.66 20.83 -18.14
C GLN A 95 -35.84 22.11 -18.23
N GLN A 96 -36.21 23.04 -19.11
CA GLN A 96 -35.56 24.34 -19.22
C GLN A 96 -35.95 25.22 -18.04
N HIS A 97 -34.95 25.95 -17.51
CA HIS A 97 -35.24 26.97 -16.50
C HIS A 97 -35.75 28.28 -17.13
N LEU A 98 -35.18 28.65 -18.29
CA LEU A 98 -35.58 29.81 -19.06
C LEU A 98 -35.41 29.48 -20.55
N LEU A 99 -36.40 29.83 -21.33
CA LEU A 99 -36.38 29.82 -22.80
C LEU A 99 -36.80 31.16 -23.33
N GLY A 100 -36.10 31.72 -24.31
CA GLY A 100 -36.40 33.02 -24.87
C GLY A 100 -35.64 33.32 -26.15
N ILE A 101 -35.73 34.56 -26.60
CA ILE A 101 -35.09 35.08 -27.78
C ILE A 101 -34.21 36.24 -27.44
N VAL A 102 -32.98 36.24 -27.93
CA VAL A 102 -32.08 37.38 -27.88
C VAL A 102 -32.14 38.14 -29.20
N THR A 103 -32.40 39.44 -29.09
CA THR A 103 -32.41 40.39 -30.21
C THR A 103 -31.00 40.90 -30.54
N PRO A 104 -30.74 41.47 -31.72
CA PRO A 104 -29.40 41.94 -32.10
C PRO A 104 -28.80 42.99 -31.20
N ASP A 105 -29.63 43.75 -30.49
CA ASP A 105 -29.22 44.73 -29.45
C ASP A 105 -28.85 44.08 -28.10
N GLY A 106 -28.95 42.75 -28.01
CA GLY A 106 -28.55 42.00 -26.82
C GLY A 106 -29.62 41.90 -25.73
N LYS A 107 -30.87 42.17 -26.03
CA LYS A 107 -31.99 42.00 -25.11
C LYS A 107 -32.58 40.61 -25.24
N LEU A 108 -32.68 39.90 -24.12
CA LEU A 108 -33.36 38.63 -24.00
C LEU A 108 -34.81 38.87 -23.56
N THR A 109 -35.77 38.33 -24.30
CA THR A 109 -37.16 38.21 -23.85
C THR A 109 -37.52 36.74 -23.69
N ASP A 110 -37.94 36.34 -22.50
CA ASP A 110 -38.36 34.98 -22.24
C ASP A 110 -39.77 34.67 -22.79
N ILE A 111 -40.17 33.41 -22.85
CA ILE A 111 -41.51 33.00 -23.32
C ILE A 111 -42.67 33.52 -22.44
N ASN A 112 -42.41 34.04 -21.24
CA ASN A 112 -43.36 34.64 -20.34
C ASN A 112 -43.41 36.18 -20.48
N GLY A 113 -42.55 36.77 -21.33
CA GLY A 113 -42.47 38.19 -21.60
C GLY A 113 -41.57 38.96 -20.63
N VAL A 114 -40.69 38.26 -19.88
CA VAL A 114 -39.69 38.91 -19.00
C VAL A 114 -38.51 39.35 -19.86
N GLU A 115 -38.15 40.63 -19.79
CA GLU A 115 -37.01 41.19 -20.49
C GLU A 115 -35.78 41.28 -19.60
N ILE A 116 -34.63 40.84 -20.13
CA ILE A 116 -33.33 40.91 -19.45
C ILE A 116 -32.32 41.54 -20.44
N ASP A 117 -31.61 42.54 -19.99
CA ASP A 117 -30.54 43.16 -20.79
C ASP A 117 -29.23 42.37 -20.65
N LEU A 118 -28.86 41.68 -21.72
CA LEU A 118 -27.62 40.92 -21.83
C LEU A 118 -26.61 41.56 -22.81
N SER A 119 -26.83 42.83 -23.20
CA SER A 119 -26.01 43.54 -24.19
C SER A 119 -24.54 43.68 -23.81
N GLN A 120 -24.21 43.63 -22.50
CA GLN A 120 -22.86 43.69 -21.99
C GLN A 120 -22.21 42.33 -21.81
N SER A 121 -22.97 41.22 -21.89
CA SER A 121 -22.45 39.87 -21.76
C SER A 121 -21.55 39.49 -22.94
N PRO A 122 -20.28 39.06 -22.68
CA PRO A 122 -19.42 38.56 -23.73
C PRO A 122 -20.01 37.32 -24.44
N ASN A 123 -20.65 36.43 -23.68
CA ASN A 123 -21.29 35.22 -24.15
C ASN A 123 -22.43 35.53 -25.13
N THR A 124 -23.23 36.55 -24.82
CA THR A 124 -24.31 36.99 -25.71
C THR A 124 -23.77 37.57 -27.03
N LYS A 125 -22.68 38.35 -26.97
CA LYS A 125 -22.04 38.91 -28.18
C LYS A 125 -21.47 37.79 -29.06
N GLU A 126 -20.86 36.78 -28.44
CA GLU A 126 -20.36 35.59 -29.15
C GLU A 126 -21.53 34.81 -29.77
N ALA A 127 -22.61 34.57 -29.04
CA ALA A 127 -23.79 33.86 -29.53
C ALA A 127 -24.42 34.54 -30.75
N LEU A 128 -24.56 35.88 -30.70
CA LEU A 128 -25.10 36.70 -31.81
C LEU A 128 -24.23 36.63 -33.09
N SER A 129 -22.92 36.51 -32.93
CA SER A 129 -21.97 36.41 -34.03
C SER A 129 -21.77 34.98 -34.55
N SER A 130 -22.13 33.98 -33.72
CA SER A 130 -21.92 32.54 -34.06
C SER A 130 -22.89 32.06 -35.11
N LYS A 131 -22.41 31.18 -36.01
CA LYS A 131 -23.23 30.46 -37.01
C LYS A 131 -23.72 29.09 -36.51
N GLU A 132 -23.29 28.68 -35.34
CA GLU A 132 -23.53 27.37 -34.76
C GLU A 132 -24.08 27.50 -33.35
N THR A 133 -24.67 26.42 -32.87
CA THR A 133 -25.08 26.30 -31.47
C THR A 133 -23.87 26.42 -30.54
N LYS A 134 -23.99 27.24 -29.51
CA LYS A 134 -22.94 27.45 -28.51
C LYS A 134 -23.46 27.17 -27.13
N PHE A 135 -22.53 26.71 -26.28
CA PHE A 135 -22.74 26.51 -24.85
C PHE A 135 -21.90 27.46 -24.05
N PHE A 136 -22.48 28.01 -22.99
CA PHE A 136 -21.81 28.90 -22.04
C PHE A 136 -22.18 28.49 -20.62
N CYS A 137 -21.41 28.93 -19.67
CA CYS A 137 -21.73 28.83 -18.25
C CYS A 137 -21.88 30.21 -17.66
N ASP A 138 -23.06 30.56 -17.16
CA ASP A 138 -23.35 31.83 -16.54
C ASP A 138 -23.90 31.64 -15.13
N SER A 139 -23.70 32.64 -14.24
CA SER A 139 -24.17 32.63 -12.86
C SER A 139 -25.06 33.81 -12.60
N TYR A 140 -26.22 33.56 -12.01
CA TYR A 140 -27.17 34.61 -11.60
C TYR A 140 -27.81 34.26 -10.25
N ASN A 141 -27.82 35.18 -9.33
CA ASN A 141 -28.41 35.01 -7.98
C ASN A 141 -27.92 33.73 -7.27
N ASN A 142 -26.63 33.45 -7.28
CA ASN A 142 -25.99 32.25 -6.70
C ASN A 142 -26.34 30.92 -7.37
N PHE A 143 -27.06 30.93 -8.48
CA PHE A 143 -27.29 29.74 -9.30
C PHE A 143 -26.40 29.78 -10.52
N THR A 144 -25.80 28.63 -10.85
CA THR A 144 -25.02 28.44 -12.07
C THR A 144 -25.90 27.76 -13.10
N PHE A 145 -25.95 28.34 -14.28
CA PHE A 145 -26.75 27.85 -15.40
C PHE A 145 -25.83 27.44 -16.56
N LEU A 146 -26.18 26.37 -17.20
CA LEU A 146 -25.66 26.05 -18.51
C LEU A 146 -26.58 26.69 -19.52
N VAL A 147 -26.01 27.55 -20.36
CA VAL A 147 -26.73 28.30 -21.41
C VAL A 147 -26.44 27.64 -22.74
N CYS A 148 -27.49 27.32 -23.49
CA CYS A 148 -27.42 26.83 -24.85
C CYS A 148 -28.04 27.88 -25.77
N THR A 149 -27.34 28.29 -26.82
CA THR A 149 -27.79 29.32 -27.77
C THR A 149 -27.72 28.79 -29.20
N THR A 150 -28.75 29.06 -29.97
CA THR A 150 -28.81 28.68 -31.39
C THR A 150 -29.28 29.88 -32.23
N PRO A 151 -28.55 30.26 -33.29
CA PRO A 151 -28.96 31.37 -34.14
C PRO A 151 -30.19 31.00 -34.99
N ILE A 152 -31.07 31.99 -35.21
CA ILE A 152 -32.17 31.97 -36.19
C ILE A 152 -31.75 32.83 -37.36
N ARG A 153 -31.73 32.24 -38.54
CA ARG A 153 -31.33 32.92 -39.77
C ARG A 153 -32.57 33.35 -40.57
N ILE A 154 -32.58 34.59 -40.92
CA ILE A 154 -33.58 35.15 -41.81
C ILE A 154 -32.84 35.79 -42.98
N ASP A 155 -33.16 35.38 -44.21
CA ASP A 155 -32.48 35.81 -45.44
C ASP A 155 -30.94 35.53 -45.41
N GLY A 156 -30.53 34.49 -44.71
CA GLY A 156 -29.11 34.07 -44.59
C GLY A 156 -28.31 34.81 -43.53
N GLU A 157 -28.88 35.76 -42.82
CA GLU A 157 -28.24 36.52 -41.72
C GLU A 157 -28.82 36.10 -40.37
N ASN A 158 -27.99 36.12 -39.35
CA ASN A 158 -28.43 35.91 -37.97
C ASN A 158 -29.27 37.12 -37.50
N LYS A 159 -30.57 36.92 -37.33
CA LYS A 159 -31.50 37.97 -36.89
C LYS A 159 -31.81 37.86 -35.43
N PHE A 160 -31.91 36.66 -34.91
CA PHE A 160 -32.22 36.38 -33.52
C PHE A 160 -31.41 35.17 -33.06
N VAL A 161 -31.35 34.99 -31.73
CA VAL A 161 -30.74 33.80 -31.10
C VAL A 161 -31.76 33.20 -30.15
N ILE A 162 -32.07 31.90 -30.28
CA ILE A 162 -32.78 31.18 -29.24
C ILE A 162 -31.82 31.01 -28.06
N PHE A 163 -32.28 31.37 -26.88
CA PHE A 163 -31.54 31.30 -25.63
C PHE A 163 -32.26 30.36 -24.67
N SER A 164 -31.60 29.32 -24.23
CA SER A 164 -32.14 28.33 -23.31
C SER A 164 -31.17 28.10 -22.16
N THR A 165 -31.69 28.03 -20.93
CA THR A 165 -30.89 27.78 -19.76
C THR A 165 -31.31 26.51 -19.02
N TYR A 166 -30.34 25.80 -18.47
CA TYR A 166 -30.51 24.59 -17.68
C TYR A 166 -29.75 24.73 -16.37
N LEU A 167 -30.32 24.27 -15.28
CA LEU A 167 -29.62 24.20 -14.00
C LEU A 167 -28.46 23.19 -14.10
N THR A 168 -27.25 23.57 -13.68
CA THR A 168 -26.08 22.69 -13.69
C THR A 168 -26.23 21.48 -12.78
N SER A 169 -27.09 21.56 -11.74
CA SER A 169 -27.40 20.43 -10.86
C SER A 169 -27.99 19.22 -11.59
N ARG A 170 -28.78 19.46 -12.64
CA ARG A 170 -29.33 18.39 -13.50
C ARG A 170 -28.23 17.54 -14.14
N TYR A 171 -27.18 18.18 -14.66
CA TYR A 171 -26.04 17.48 -15.25
C TYR A 171 -25.13 16.86 -14.19
N ALA A 172 -25.07 17.44 -13.00
CA ALA A 172 -24.34 16.85 -11.88
C ALA A 172 -24.83 15.45 -11.54
N ASP A 173 -26.16 15.26 -11.54
CA ASP A 173 -26.78 13.95 -11.27
C ASP A 173 -26.46 12.92 -12.35
N SER A 174 -26.44 13.34 -13.62
CA SER A 174 -26.14 12.45 -14.76
C SER A 174 -24.72 11.93 -14.81
N ILE A 175 -23.74 12.73 -14.36
CA ILE A 175 -22.33 12.34 -14.28
C ILE A 175 -21.94 11.77 -12.91
N SER A 176 -22.88 11.72 -11.97
CA SER A 176 -22.70 11.14 -10.64
C SER A 176 -22.94 9.63 -10.67
N THR A 177 -22.19 8.90 -11.50
CA THR A 177 -22.28 7.44 -11.52
C THR A 177 -21.82 6.88 -10.19
N PRO A 178 -22.62 6.05 -9.47
CA PRO A 178 -22.22 5.43 -8.23
C PRO A 178 -21.06 4.46 -8.47
N THR A 179 -19.85 4.91 -8.15
CA THR A 179 -18.61 4.17 -8.33
C THR A 179 -17.83 4.14 -7.03
N PHE A 180 -16.96 3.14 -6.86
CA PHE A 180 -16.14 3.02 -5.66
C PHE A 180 -16.95 3.08 -4.36
N GLU A 181 -17.96 2.22 -4.20
CA GLU A 181 -18.85 2.18 -3.02
C GLU A 181 -19.62 3.51 -2.79
N ASN A 182 -19.95 4.25 -3.86
CA ASN A 182 -20.56 5.59 -3.86
C ASN A 182 -19.65 6.72 -3.33
N GLU A 183 -18.35 6.50 -3.24
CA GLU A 183 -17.40 7.53 -2.82
C GLU A 183 -16.73 8.25 -4.01
N GLY A 184 -16.93 7.75 -5.23
CA GLY A 184 -16.48 8.41 -6.47
C GLY A 184 -17.45 9.50 -6.88
N TYR A 185 -16.93 10.60 -7.45
CA TYR A 185 -17.72 11.74 -7.93
C TYR A 185 -17.05 12.45 -9.08
N SER A 186 -17.83 13.22 -9.84
CA SER A 186 -17.31 13.94 -11.01
C SER A 186 -17.67 15.42 -10.98
N TYR A 187 -16.85 16.22 -11.67
CA TYR A 187 -17.04 17.63 -11.93
C TYR A 187 -16.86 17.91 -13.40
N VAL A 188 -17.39 19.08 -13.87
CA VAL A 188 -16.95 19.70 -15.12
C VAL A 188 -16.30 21.03 -14.80
N ILE A 189 -15.11 21.25 -15.37
CA ILE A 189 -14.35 22.51 -15.25
C ILE A 189 -13.93 22.98 -16.63
N ASP A 190 -13.55 24.25 -16.75
CA ASP A 190 -12.82 24.77 -17.92
C ASP A 190 -11.30 24.53 -17.78
N SER A 191 -10.55 24.92 -18.81
CA SER A 191 -9.07 24.79 -18.83
C SER A 191 -8.37 25.63 -17.76
N ASP A 192 -9.00 26.67 -17.24
CA ASP A 192 -8.48 27.51 -16.17
C ASP A 192 -8.87 27.03 -14.76
N GLY A 193 -9.58 25.90 -14.67
CA GLY A 193 -9.99 25.27 -13.41
C GLY A 193 -11.28 25.83 -12.83
N LYS A 194 -11.99 26.73 -13.53
CA LYS A 194 -13.27 27.26 -13.09
C LYS A 194 -14.35 26.17 -13.19
N ARG A 195 -15.15 26.06 -12.16
CA ARG A 195 -16.24 25.07 -12.09
C ARG A 195 -17.39 25.41 -13.03
N ILE A 196 -17.74 24.48 -13.89
CA ILE A 196 -18.91 24.53 -14.78
C ILE A 196 -20.07 23.74 -14.17
N VAL A 197 -19.82 22.46 -13.82
CA VAL A 197 -20.80 21.60 -13.15
C VAL A 197 -20.18 21.06 -11.86
N GLY A 198 -20.87 21.30 -10.75
CA GLY A 198 -20.46 20.78 -9.44
C GLY A 198 -20.82 19.32 -9.25
N SER A 199 -20.47 18.77 -8.10
CA SER A 199 -20.92 17.46 -7.65
C SER A 199 -21.81 17.62 -6.43
N SER A 200 -22.89 16.85 -6.36
CA SER A 200 -23.78 16.78 -5.20
C SER A 200 -23.27 15.86 -4.09
N HIS A 201 -22.12 15.22 -4.29
CA HIS A 201 -21.57 14.24 -3.36
C HIS A 201 -21.00 14.89 -2.10
N ASN A 202 -21.35 14.37 -0.90
CA ASN A 202 -20.90 14.92 0.39
C ASN A 202 -19.39 14.90 0.63
N GLY A 203 -18.63 14.05 -0.05
CA GLY A 203 -17.17 13.95 0.01
C GLY A 203 -16.44 14.79 -1.03
N SER A 204 -17.17 15.58 -1.83
CA SER A 204 -16.58 16.42 -2.88
C SER A 204 -15.66 17.50 -2.29
N PHE A 205 -14.71 18.02 -3.08
CA PHE A 205 -14.04 19.30 -2.80
C PHE A 205 -15.14 20.32 -2.55
N GLY A 206 -15.17 20.95 -1.42
CA GLY A 206 -16.23 21.84 -0.95
C GLY A 206 -17.33 22.15 -1.97
N LEU A 207 -18.56 22.13 -1.57
CA LEU A 207 -19.70 22.40 -2.46
C LEU A 207 -19.62 23.76 -3.16
N THR A 208 -18.62 24.59 -2.83
CA THR A 208 -18.55 26.02 -3.14
C THR A 208 -17.22 26.52 -3.69
N PHE A 209 -16.29 25.67 -4.16
CA PHE A 209 -15.08 26.21 -4.78
C PHE A 209 -15.44 26.85 -6.14
N ASP A 210 -14.90 28.02 -6.40
CA ASP A 210 -15.06 28.69 -7.71
C ASP A 210 -13.98 28.21 -8.69
N ASN A 211 -12.77 27.95 -8.19
CA ASN A 211 -11.65 27.43 -8.97
C ASN A 211 -10.99 26.24 -8.28
N LEU A 212 -10.83 25.15 -9.02
CA LEU A 212 -10.26 23.90 -8.51
C LEU A 212 -8.78 24.04 -8.13
N PHE A 213 -8.01 24.78 -8.91
CA PHE A 213 -6.56 24.92 -8.68
C PHE A 213 -6.27 25.70 -7.41
N ASP A 214 -7.09 26.71 -7.11
CA ASP A 214 -6.99 27.49 -5.86
C ASP A 214 -7.25 26.59 -4.65
N GLU A 215 -8.29 25.77 -4.71
CA GLU A 215 -8.64 24.80 -3.65
C GLU A 215 -7.53 23.76 -3.44
N MET A 216 -6.97 23.25 -4.53
CA MET A 216 -5.89 22.26 -4.48
C MET A 216 -4.60 22.87 -3.90
N SER A 217 -4.27 24.11 -4.24
CA SER A 217 -3.09 24.81 -3.73
C SER A 217 -3.22 25.16 -2.24
N GLN A 218 -4.40 25.58 -1.81
CA GLN A 218 -4.68 25.86 -0.40
C GLN A 218 -4.57 24.62 0.49
N ALA A 219 -4.91 23.45 -0.04
CA ALA A 219 -4.82 22.20 0.71
C ALA A 219 -3.36 21.78 1.02
N SER A 220 -2.42 21.98 0.12
CA SER A 220 -0.98 21.77 0.37
C SER A 220 -0.12 22.26 -0.80
N SER A 221 0.93 23.02 -0.49
CA SER A 221 1.99 23.40 -1.46
C SER A 221 2.77 22.23 -2.06
N LYS A 222 2.71 21.05 -1.45
CA LYS A 222 3.34 19.82 -2.00
C LYS A 222 2.63 19.27 -3.23
N ASN A 223 1.45 19.78 -3.54
CA ASN A 223 0.68 19.41 -4.72
C ASN A 223 1.02 20.26 -5.96
N ASP A 224 1.84 21.29 -5.82
CA ASP A 224 2.10 22.28 -6.88
C ASP A 224 2.59 21.62 -8.20
N SER A 225 3.45 20.60 -8.12
CA SER A 225 3.91 19.89 -9.31
C SER A 225 2.79 19.13 -10.04
N ALA A 226 1.87 18.51 -9.30
CA ALA A 226 0.73 17.81 -9.88
C ALA A 226 -0.29 18.80 -10.48
N ILE A 227 -0.48 19.94 -9.82
CA ILE A 227 -1.33 21.05 -10.31
C ILE A 227 -0.74 21.61 -11.61
N GLN A 228 0.56 21.93 -11.66
CA GLN A 228 1.23 22.43 -12.85
C GLN A 228 1.13 21.45 -14.02
N GLN A 229 1.33 20.16 -13.76
CA GLN A 229 1.15 19.14 -14.81
C GLN A 229 -0.28 19.11 -15.31
N MET A 230 -1.28 19.10 -14.42
CA MET A 230 -2.69 19.13 -14.79
C MET A 230 -3.01 20.36 -15.63
N GLN A 231 -2.58 21.57 -15.21
CA GLN A 231 -2.78 22.80 -15.96
C GLN A 231 -2.15 22.75 -17.37
N ALA A 232 -0.96 22.16 -17.50
CA ALA A 232 -0.32 21.97 -18.79
C ALA A 232 -1.12 21.00 -19.69
N ASP A 233 -1.54 19.86 -19.14
CA ASP A 233 -2.31 18.85 -19.86
C ASP A 233 -3.68 19.40 -20.31
N LEU A 234 -4.36 20.20 -19.46
CA LEU A 234 -5.63 20.83 -19.82
C LEU A 234 -5.45 21.81 -20.99
N LYS A 235 -4.43 22.63 -20.99
CA LYS A 235 -4.12 23.55 -22.09
C LYS A 235 -3.78 22.86 -23.39
N GLU A 236 -3.21 21.63 -23.32
CA GLU A 236 -2.85 20.81 -24.49
C GLU A 236 -3.98 19.88 -24.96
N GLY A 237 -5.13 19.88 -24.29
CA GLY A 237 -6.25 18.98 -24.66
C GLY A 237 -6.02 17.52 -24.31
N LYS A 238 -5.16 17.21 -23.33
CA LYS A 238 -4.80 15.85 -22.95
C LYS A 238 -5.67 15.29 -21.84
N SER A 239 -5.89 13.97 -21.89
CA SER A 239 -6.42 13.19 -20.76
C SER A 239 -5.28 12.62 -19.94
N ASN A 240 -5.38 12.69 -18.61
CA ASN A 240 -4.38 12.09 -17.72
C ASN A 240 -4.96 11.79 -16.34
N GLY A 241 -4.23 10.99 -15.54
CA GLY A 241 -4.55 10.69 -14.16
C GLY A 241 -3.47 11.15 -13.20
N ILE A 242 -3.86 11.86 -12.16
CA ILE A 242 -2.96 12.33 -11.10
C ILE A 242 -3.37 11.79 -9.73
N ILE A 243 -2.40 11.69 -8.84
CA ILE A 243 -2.61 11.28 -7.44
C ILE A 243 -2.24 12.46 -6.55
N MET A 244 -3.20 12.96 -5.80
CA MET A 244 -3.01 14.01 -4.81
C MET A 244 -2.70 13.36 -3.46
N LEU A 245 -1.50 13.58 -2.92
CA LEU A 245 -1.01 12.87 -1.73
C LEU A 245 -1.03 13.70 -0.44
N ASN A 246 -1.07 15.01 -0.53
CA ASN A 246 -0.90 15.87 0.65
C ASN A 246 -2.15 16.70 0.92
N GLY A 247 -2.78 16.45 2.07
CA GLY A 247 -3.95 17.17 2.55
C GLY A 247 -5.28 16.74 1.92
N ILE A 248 -5.28 16.30 0.67
CA ILE A 248 -6.49 15.89 -0.07
C ILE A 248 -6.58 14.37 -0.26
N GLU A 249 -5.46 13.69 -0.47
CA GLU A 249 -5.35 12.22 -0.68
C GLU A 249 -6.40 11.64 -1.64
N LYS A 250 -6.44 12.12 -2.89
CA LYS A 250 -7.40 11.72 -3.92
C LYS A 250 -6.70 11.28 -5.21
N TYR A 251 -7.33 10.36 -5.92
CA TYR A 251 -7.03 10.07 -7.32
C TYR A 251 -7.96 10.92 -8.19
N ILE A 252 -7.41 11.58 -9.18
CA ILE A 252 -8.14 12.43 -10.11
C ILE A 252 -7.78 12.00 -11.53
N TYR A 253 -8.79 11.76 -12.37
CA TYR A 253 -8.61 11.57 -13.80
C TYR A 253 -9.41 12.64 -14.55
N TYR A 254 -8.82 13.25 -15.56
CA TYR A 254 -9.44 14.31 -16.35
C TYR A 254 -9.44 13.97 -17.84
N THR A 255 -10.53 14.31 -18.52
CA THR A 255 -10.78 14.01 -19.94
C THR A 255 -11.45 15.21 -20.60
N PRO A 256 -10.98 15.68 -21.79
CA PRO A 256 -11.63 16.77 -22.51
C PRO A 256 -13.02 16.37 -22.97
N LEU A 257 -13.98 17.30 -22.92
CA LEU A 257 -15.36 17.06 -23.37
C LEU A 257 -15.56 17.28 -24.88
N ASN A 258 -14.56 17.83 -25.56
CA ASN A 258 -14.65 18.27 -26.96
C ASN A 258 -15.77 19.32 -27.22
N ILE A 259 -16.17 20.01 -26.16
CA ILE A 259 -17.13 21.11 -26.18
C ILE A 259 -16.44 22.27 -25.44
N ASN A 260 -16.22 23.38 -26.12
CA ASN A 260 -15.39 24.45 -25.62
C ASN A 260 -14.01 23.93 -25.17
N ASP A 261 -13.47 24.50 -24.10
CA ASP A 261 -12.27 24.04 -23.38
C ASP A 261 -12.60 23.29 -22.08
N TRP A 262 -13.75 22.58 -22.07
CA TRP A 262 -14.26 21.93 -20.88
C TRP A 262 -13.69 20.53 -20.68
N TYR A 263 -13.52 20.17 -19.41
CA TYR A 263 -13.00 18.86 -18.96
C TYR A 263 -13.93 18.24 -17.94
N ILE A 264 -14.13 16.95 -18.05
CA ILE A 264 -14.73 16.18 -16.97
C ILE A 264 -13.62 15.61 -16.08
N LEU A 265 -13.77 15.78 -14.77
CA LEU A 265 -12.91 15.24 -13.75
C LEU A 265 -13.66 14.14 -13.02
N THR A 266 -13.03 12.97 -12.92
CA THR A 266 -13.52 11.87 -12.09
C THR A 266 -12.56 11.70 -10.92
N VAL A 267 -13.11 11.75 -9.70
CA VAL A 267 -12.34 11.81 -8.46
C VAL A 267 -12.76 10.68 -7.55
N VAL A 268 -11.78 10.04 -6.88
CA VAL A 268 -12.04 9.06 -5.83
C VAL A 268 -11.08 9.27 -4.65
N PRO A 269 -11.56 9.19 -3.40
CA PRO A 269 -10.70 9.25 -2.23
C PRO A 269 -9.73 8.06 -2.17
N LYS A 270 -8.47 8.30 -1.79
CA LYS A 270 -7.42 7.27 -1.74
C LYS A 270 -7.73 6.16 -0.74
N ASN A 271 -8.32 6.49 0.41
CA ASN A 271 -8.67 5.54 1.45
C ASN A 271 -9.64 4.46 0.95
N VAL A 272 -10.57 4.81 0.06
CA VAL A 272 -11.51 3.85 -0.55
C VAL A 272 -10.77 2.87 -1.44
N VAL A 273 -9.90 3.37 -2.30
CA VAL A 273 -9.11 2.57 -3.23
C VAL A 273 -8.12 1.67 -2.50
N THR A 274 -7.45 2.20 -1.48
CA THR A 274 -6.38 1.49 -0.78
C THR A 274 -6.88 0.58 0.34
N LYS A 275 -8.16 0.61 0.69
CA LYS A 275 -8.77 -0.17 1.77
C LYS A 275 -8.40 -1.67 1.72
N TYR A 276 -8.66 -2.31 0.58
CA TYR A 276 -8.35 -3.74 0.39
C TYR A 276 -6.84 -4.00 0.31
N THR A 277 -6.11 -3.12 -0.36
CA THR A 277 -4.65 -3.24 -0.46
C THR A 277 -4.00 -3.13 0.92
N THR A 278 -4.45 -2.19 1.76
CA THR A 278 -3.97 -2.02 3.13
C THR A 278 -4.28 -3.24 3.99
N GLN A 279 -5.48 -3.84 3.87
CA GLN A 279 -5.83 -5.07 4.58
C GLN A 279 -4.90 -6.24 4.19
N ILE A 280 -4.62 -6.42 2.90
CA ILE A 280 -3.68 -7.44 2.42
C ILE A 280 -2.28 -7.19 2.99
N LEU A 281 -1.80 -5.95 2.99
CA LEU A 281 -0.49 -5.59 3.56
C LEU A 281 -0.40 -5.87 5.05
N ILE A 282 -1.46 -5.59 5.82
CA ILE A 282 -1.53 -5.92 7.25
C ILE A 282 -1.46 -7.44 7.45
N CYS A 283 -2.21 -8.22 6.68
CA CYS A 283 -2.16 -9.69 6.74
C CYS A 283 -0.75 -10.22 6.43
N CYS A 284 -0.09 -9.70 5.40
CA CYS A 284 1.29 -10.05 5.07
C CYS A 284 2.25 -9.72 6.21
N TYR A 285 2.12 -8.55 6.83
CA TYR A 285 2.94 -8.15 7.98
C TYR A 285 2.74 -9.09 9.18
N LEU A 286 1.48 -9.39 9.53
CA LEU A 286 1.17 -10.33 10.62
C LEU A 286 1.74 -11.73 10.35
N PHE A 287 1.69 -12.17 9.10
CA PHE A 287 2.30 -13.45 8.69
C PHE A 287 3.82 -13.45 8.86
N ILE A 288 4.52 -12.36 8.52
CA ILE A 288 5.97 -12.23 8.76
C ILE A 288 6.28 -12.33 10.25
N VAL A 289 5.53 -11.61 11.09
CA VAL A 289 5.71 -11.64 12.55
C VAL A 289 5.50 -13.05 13.09
N PHE A 290 4.45 -13.73 12.66
CA PHE A 290 4.18 -15.12 13.03
C PHE A 290 5.33 -16.06 12.64
N CYS A 291 5.77 -16.02 11.38
CA CYS A 291 6.90 -16.82 10.90
C CYS A 291 8.18 -16.53 11.69
N SER A 292 8.43 -15.28 12.04
CA SER A 292 9.58 -14.88 12.86
C SER A 292 9.52 -15.49 14.26
N ILE A 293 8.37 -15.46 14.91
CA ILE A 293 8.16 -16.05 16.25
C ILE A 293 8.42 -17.58 16.19
N VAL A 294 7.81 -18.28 15.23
CA VAL A 294 8.00 -19.72 15.04
C VAL A 294 9.48 -20.05 14.78
N PHE A 295 10.13 -19.25 13.94
CA PHE A 295 11.55 -19.43 13.65
C PHE A 295 12.44 -19.31 14.90
N PHE A 296 12.23 -18.25 15.70
CA PHE A 296 12.99 -18.05 16.95
C PHE A 296 12.71 -19.15 17.97
N TYR A 297 11.47 -19.63 18.05
CA TYR A 297 11.14 -20.78 18.90
C TYR A 297 11.87 -22.05 18.47
N LEU A 298 11.85 -22.39 17.17
CA LEU A 298 12.57 -23.55 16.64
C LEU A 298 14.09 -23.43 16.82
N LEU A 299 14.63 -22.23 16.64
CA LEU A 299 16.05 -21.97 16.86
C LEU A 299 16.42 -22.19 18.34
N HIS A 300 15.60 -21.68 19.26
CA HIS A 300 15.82 -21.88 20.71
C HIS A 300 15.79 -23.37 21.07
N THR A 301 14.81 -24.12 20.61
CA THR A 301 14.71 -25.56 20.90
C THR A 301 15.88 -26.36 20.29
N ALA A 302 16.32 -26.01 19.09
CA ALA A 302 17.48 -26.65 18.45
C ALA A 302 18.79 -26.37 19.21
N ILE A 303 19.00 -25.14 19.68
CA ILE A 303 20.17 -24.78 20.51
C ILE A 303 20.16 -25.57 21.82
N LYS A 304 19.00 -25.64 22.49
CA LYS A 304 18.84 -26.39 23.75
C LYS A 304 19.08 -27.87 23.57
N ALA A 305 18.50 -28.51 22.57
CA ALA A 305 18.69 -29.92 22.25
C ALA A 305 20.17 -30.26 21.97
N LYS A 306 20.85 -29.38 21.23
CA LYS A 306 22.28 -29.54 20.94
C LYS A 306 23.14 -29.44 22.20
N ALA A 307 22.87 -28.48 23.09
CA ALA A 307 23.59 -28.31 24.35
C ALA A 307 23.41 -29.53 25.26
N THR A 308 22.18 -30.08 25.34
CA THR A 308 21.88 -31.29 26.12
C THR A 308 22.61 -32.51 25.55
N GLY A 309 22.56 -32.71 24.22
CA GLY A 309 23.24 -33.81 23.56
C GLY A 309 24.77 -33.72 23.72
N GLN A 310 25.35 -32.53 23.68
CA GLN A 310 26.79 -32.34 23.91
C GLN A 310 27.17 -32.71 25.35
N LYS A 311 26.37 -32.28 26.33
CA LYS A 311 26.61 -32.63 27.76
C LYS A 311 26.54 -34.15 27.98
N GLN A 312 25.58 -34.86 27.38
CA GLN A 312 25.50 -36.32 27.47
C GLN A 312 26.71 -37.00 26.84
N LEU A 313 27.19 -36.53 25.69
CA LEU A 313 28.41 -37.07 25.05
C LEU A 313 29.65 -36.83 25.91
N GLU A 314 29.76 -35.67 26.56
CA GLU A 314 30.85 -35.36 27.48
C GLU A 314 30.78 -36.25 28.73
N GLU A 315 29.60 -36.47 29.30
CA GLU A 315 29.41 -37.39 30.45
C GLU A 315 29.79 -38.83 30.06
N MET A 316 29.35 -39.32 28.90
CA MET A 316 29.70 -40.66 28.42
C MET A 316 31.20 -40.82 28.12
N ALA A 317 31.87 -39.78 27.63
CA ALA A 317 33.30 -39.86 27.26
C ALA A 317 34.24 -39.62 28.46
N TYR A 318 33.82 -38.84 29.48
CA TYR A 318 34.69 -38.34 30.53
C TYR A 318 34.40 -38.86 31.94
N VAL A 319 33.32 -39.62 32.11
CA VAL A 319 32.96 -40.24 33.39
C VAL A 319 32.99 -41.73 33.28
N ASP A 320 33.64 -42.41 34.22
CA ASP A 320 33.61 -43.85 34.36
C ASP A 320 32.26 -44.30 34.93
N SER A 321 31.55 -45.18 34.21
CA SER A 321 30.16 -45.53 34.52
C SER A 321 30.01 -46.29 35.86
N LEU A 322 31.06 -46.99 36.31
CA LEU A 322 31.03 -47.76 37.55
C LEU A 322 31.38 -46.89 38.77
N THR A 323 32.53 -46.22 38.73
CA THR A 323 33.06 -45.47 39.88
C THR A 323 32.47 -44.09 39.98
N GLY A 324 31.90 -43.55 38.93
CA GLY A 324 31.45 -42.16 38.83
C GLY A 324 32.58 -41.13 38.76
N GLY A 325 33.81 -41.62 38.71
CA GLY A 325 35.01 -40.80 38.63
C GLY A 325 35.38 -40.43 37.21
N MET A 326 36.57 -39.92 37.04
CA MET A 326 37.14 -39.55 35.76
C MET A 326 37.40 -40.80 34.93
N SER A 327 36.95 -40.82 33.65
CA SER A 327 37.29 -41.88 32.69
C SER A 327 38.78 -41.83 32.33
N TYR A 328 39.32 -42.95 31.84
CA TYR A 328 40.71 -42.97 31.39
C TYR A 328 41.00 -41.96 30.28
N THR A 329 40.08 -41.76 29.37
CA THR A 329 40.22 -40.76 28.31
C THR A 329 40.38 -39.35 28.87
N LYS A 330 39.58 -38.99 29.86
CA LYS A 330 39.72 -37.70 30.53
C LYS A 330 41.00 -37.59 31.38
N PHE A 331 41.36 -38.68 32.03
CA PHE A 331 42.60 -38.77 32.79
C PHE A 331 43.82 -38.45 31.91
N VAL A 332 43.96 -39.11 30.73
CA VAL A 332 45.07 -38.85 29.82
C VAL A 332 45.10 -37.37 29.39
N PHE A 333 43.93 -36.81 29.05
CA PHE A 333 43.82 -35.41 28.64
C PHE A 333 44.23 -34.41 29.73
N GLU A 334 43.78 -34.62 30.98
CA GLU A 334 44.13 -33.76 32.11
C GLU A 334 45.56 -33.97 32.60
N ALA A 335 46.07 -35.23 32.54
CA ALA A 335 47.45 -35.54 32.87
C ALA A 335 48.43 -34.84 31.92
N GLU A 336 48.22 -34.91 30.61
CA GLU A 336 49.05 -34.20 29.63
C GLU A 336 49.07 -32.68 29.92
N LYS A 337 47.91 -32.13 30.27
CA LYS A 337 47.76 -30.70 30.59
C LYS A 337 48.51 -30.31 31.89
N ILE A 338 48.42 -31.14 32.92
CA ILE A 338 49.13 -30.94 34.19
C ILE A 338 50.62 -30.99 33.96
N LEU A 339 51.14 -32.04 33.32
CA LEU A 339 52.56 -32.20 33.03
C LEU A 339 53.13 -31.06 32.17
N LYS A 340 52.35 -30.59 31.20
CA LYS A 340 52.76 -29.46 30.37
C LYS A 340 52.83 -28.12 31.13
N ASN A 341 51.91 -27.92 32.07
CA ASN A 341 51.81 -26.65 32.80
C ASN A 341 52.72 -26.61 34.05
N ASN A 342 53.27 -27.74 34.50
CA ASN A 342 54.13 -27.85 35.66
C ASN A 342 55.41 -28.65 35.34
N PRO A 343 56.30 -28.15 34.44
CA PRO A 343 57.47 -28.90 33.99
C PRO A 343 58.54 -29.11 35.03
N ASP A 344 58.52 -28.30 36.08
CA ASP A 344 59.54 -28.36 37.16
C ASP A 344 59.13 -29.29 38.33
N GLU A 345 57.91 -29.85 38.29
CA GLU A 345 57.41 -30.80 39.29
C GLU A 345 57.66 -32.24 38.88
N ASN A 346 58.00 -33.12 39.84
CA ASN A 346 58.17 -34.54 39.55
C ASN A 346 56.85 -35.27 39.72
N TYR A 347 56.48 -36.04 38.72
CA TYR A 347 55.28 -36.85 38.70
C TYR A 347 55.59 -38.31 38.54
N ALA A 348 54.90 -39.19 39.26
CA ALA A 348 54.91 -40.63 39.05
C ALA A 348 53.55 -41.08 38.54
N LEU A 349 53.58 -41.95 37.56
CA LEU A 349 52.41 -42.67 37.06
C LEU A 349 52.35 -44.02 37.72
N ILE A 350 51.36 -44.22 38.57
CA ILE A 350 51.19 -45.46 39.35
C ILE A 350 50.05 -46.26 38.72
N ASN A 351 50.31 -47.48 38.34
CA ASN A 351 49.32 -48.49 37.99
C ASN A 351 48.98 -49.35 39.19
N LEU A 352 47.70 -49.46 39.48
CA LEU A 352 47.14 -50.23 40.58
C LEU A 352 46.23 -51.32 40.04
N ASP A 353 46.34 -52.48 40.66
CA ASP A 353 45.61 -53.71 40.28
C ASP A 353 45.15 -54.42 41.54
N ILE A 354 43.98 -55.03 41.55
CA ILE A 354 43.53 -55.81 42.72
C ILE A 354 43.95 -57.28 42.52
N ASN A 355 44.88 -57.73 43.35
CA ASN A 355 45.30 -59.07 43.30
C ASN A 355 44.16 -60.09 43.45
N ASN A 356 44.01 -60.99 42.46
CA ASN A 356 42.98 -62.03 42.45
C ASN A 356 41.53 -61.45 42.50
N PHE A 357 41.25 -60.30 41.88
CA PHE A 357 39.92 -59.67 41.80
C PHE A 357 38.84 -60.64 41.31
N GLN A 358 39.18 -61.56 40.40
CA GLN A 358 38.29 -62.58 39.93
C GLN A 358 37.70 -63.43 41.07
N TYR A 359 38.48 -63.76 42.10
CA TYR A 359 37.94 -64.50 43.25
C TYR A 359 36.89 -63.74 44.03
N ILE A 360 36.98 -62.42 44.07
CA ILE A 360 35.92 -61.59 44.67
C ILE A 360 34.61 -61.76 43.92
N ASN A 361 34.65 -61.69 42.58
CA ASN A 361 33.50 -61.92 41.74
C ASN A 361 32.95 -63.35 41.83
N ASP A 362 33.84 -64.36 41.77
CA ASP A 362 33.46 -65.76 41.80
C ASP A 362 32.83 -66.21 43.11
N PHE A 363 33.27 -65.65 44.25
CA PHE A 363 32.78 -66.02 45.57
C PHE A 363 31.67 -65.14 46.10
N PHE A 364 31.66 -63.87 45.76
CA PHE A 364 30.75 -62.89 46.35
C PHE A 364 29.79 -62.23 45.34
N GLY A 365 30.00 -62.50 44.06
CA GLY A 365 29.19 -61.97 42.95
C GLY A 365 29.69 -60.63 42.45
N ASP A 366 29.27 -60.25 41.21
CA ASP A 366 29.68 -59.01 40.53
C ASP A 366 29.33 -57.74 41.27
N ASP A 367 28.21 -57.76 42.01
CA ASP A 367 27.79 -56.59 42.80
C ASP A 367 28.78 -56.25 43.94
N GLU A 368 29.40 -57.24 44.53
CA GLU A 368 30.42 -57.02 45.58
C GLU A 368 31.75 -56.62 44.95
N GLY A 369 32.12 -57.20 43.79
CA GLY A 369 33.24 -56.73 43.03
C GLY A 369 33.10 -55.23 42.64
N ASP A 370 31.94 -54.84 42.16
CA ASP A 370 31.62 -53.44 41.84
C ASP A 370 31.72 -52.51 43.07
N ARG A 371 31.29 -52.99 44.22
CA ARG A 371 31.45 -52.23 45.49
C ARG A 371 32.94 -52.10 45.87
N ALA A 372 33.74 -53.15 45.72
CA ALA A 372 35.17 -53.11 45.97
C ALA A 372 35.88 -52.10 45.06
N LEU A 373 35.54 -52.06 43.77
CA LEU A 373 36.10 -51.11 42.82
C LEU A 373 35.71 -49.66 43.17
N LYS A 374 34.46 -49.41 43.52
CA LYS A 374 33.99 -48.09 43.99
C LYS A 374 34.68 -47.65 45.27
N PHE A 375 34.90 -48.60 46.19
CA PHE A 375 35.61 -48.33 47.44
C PHE A 375 37.08 -47.96 47.17
N LEU A 376 37.78 -48.78 46.34
CA LEU A 376 39.19 -48.51 46.00
C LEU A 376 39.34 -47.14 45.31
N TRP A 377 38.52 -46.84 44.34
CA TRP A 377 38.51 -45.55 43.68
C TRP A 377 38.31 -44.40 44.71
N SER A 378 37.31 -44.51 45.59
CA SER A 378 37.05 -43.51 46.63
C SER A 378 38.23 -43.37 47.64
N ALA A 379 38.90 -44.49 47.97
CA ALA A 379 40.05 -44.48 48.87
C ALA A 379 41.26 -43.77 48.23
N ILE A 380 41.50 -44.00 46.93
CA ILE A 380 42.56 -43.31 46.19
C ILE A 380 42.21 -41.83 46.07
N TYR A 381 41.02 -41.52 45.54
CA TYR A 381 40.57 -40.16 45.27
C TYR A 381 40.61 -39.22 46.48
N LYS A 382 40.25 -39.70 47.68
CA LYS A 382 40.32 -38.92 48.94
C LYS A 382 41.73 -38.59 49.39
N ARG A 383 42.76 -39.22 48.82
CA ARG A 383 44.15 -39.00 49.18
C ARG A 383 44.91 -38.17 48.18
N LEU A 384 44.27 -37.84 47.02
CA LEU A 384 44.93 -37.07 45.98
C LEU A 384 45.04 -35.58 46.39
N GLU A 385 46.18 -35.03 46.06
CA GLU A 385 46.44 -33.59 46.14
C GLU A 385 45.89 -32.82 44.94
N PRO A 386 45.76 -31.51 44.93
CA PRO A 386 45.09 -30.73 43.89
C PRO A 386 45.65 -30.92 42.45
N LYS A 387 46.87 -31.37 42.26
CA LYS A 387 47.50 -31.60 40.95
C LYS A 387 47.65 -33.09 40.63
N GLU A 388 47.00 -33.95 41.38
CA GLU A 388 47.04 -35.37 41.22
C GLU A 388 45.74 -35.88 40.67
N LEU A 389 45.78 -36.96 39.90
CA LEU A 389 44.63 -37.54 39.22
C LEU A 389 44.56 -39.04 39.44
N CYS A 390 43.37 -39.60 39.44
CA CYS A 390 43.20 -41.05 39.30
C CYS A 390 42.03 -41.36 38.38
N SER A 391 42.11 -42.54 37.72
CA SER A 391 41.06 -43.07 36.86
C SER A 391 41.11 -44.59 36.92
N ARG A 392 39.94 -45.20 36.70
CA ARG A 392 39.85 -46.62 36.35
C ARG A 392 40.11 -46.75 34.84
N ILE A 393 40.95 -47.67 34.43
CA ILE A 393 41.30 -47.95 33.05
C ILE A 393 40.29 -48.93 32.44
N PHE A 394 40.17 -50.09 33.02
CA PHE A 394 39.20 -51.16 32.73
C PHE A 394 39.25 -52.17 33.87
N ASP A 395 38.25 -53.02 34.03
CA ASP A 395 38.10 -54.04 35.03
C ASP A 395 38.56 -53.56 36.44
N ASP A 396 39.62 -54.15 37.02
CA ASP A 396 40.22 -53.81 38.30
C ASP A 396 41.47 -52.93 38.20
N HIS A 397 41.81 -52.50 36.98
CA HIS A 397 42.98 -51.67 36.74
C HIS A 397 42.69 -50.16 36.93
N PHE A 398 43.49 -49.55 37.79
CA PHE A 398 43.45 -48.10 38.10
C PHE A 398 44.80 -47.48 37.74
N VAL A 399 44.77 -46.22 37.42
CA VAL A 399 45.94 -45.38 37.20
C VAL A 399 45.84 -44.11 38.06
N ALA A 400 46.95 -43.73 38.66
CA ALA A 400 47.05 -42.45 39.38
C ALA A 400 48.31 -41.70 38.92
N LEU A 401 48.18 -40.39 38.73
CA LEU A 401 49.27 -39.45 38.53
C LEU A 401 49.45 -38.73 39.87
N ILE A 402 50.59 -38.92 40.52
CA ILE A 402 50.90 -38.31 41.80
C ILE A 402 52.18 -37.48 41.75
N THR A 403 52.29 -36.50 42.61
CA THR A 403 53.51 -35.68 42.79
C THR A 403 54.43 -36.36 43.82
N TYR A 404 55.74 -36.16 43.64
CA TYR A 404 56.69 -36.61 44.66
C TYR A 404 57.88 -35.67 44.73
N ASP A 405 58.41 -35.46 45.96
CA ASP A 405 59.56 -34.58 46.22
C ASP A 405 60.92 -35.30 46.08
N THR A 406 61.03 -36.54 46.55
CA THR A 406 62.21 -37.36 46.45
C THR A 406 61.84 -38.81 46.23
N MET A 407 62.78 -39.65 45.58
CA MET A 407 62.58 -41.09 45.38
C MET A 407 62.26 -41.87 46.64
N LYS A 408 62.50 -41.35 47.85
CA LYS A 408 62.15 -42.00 49.13
C LYS A 408 60.72 -41.67 49.62
N SER A 409 60.03 -40.75 48.95
CA SER A 409 58.64 -40.36 49.30
C SER A 409 57.61 -41.05 48.39
N LEU A 410 58.07 -41.77 47.39
CA LEU A 410 57.29 -42.65 46.52
C LEU A 410 57.13 -44.02 47.16
#